data_392ccae5d81dcad1ea7281ae7eeb82f7
#
_entry.id   392ccae5d81dcad1ea7281ae7eeb82f7
#
_cell.length_a   1.000
_cell.length_b   1.000
_cell.length_c   1.000
_cell.angle_alpha   90.00
_cell.angle_beta   90.00
_cell.angle_gamma   90.00
#
_symmetry.space_group_name_H-M   'P 1'
#
loop_
_entity.id
_entity.type
_entity.pdbx_description
1 polymer ?
#
loop_
_entity_poly.entity_id
_entity_poly.type
_entity_poly.pdbx_seq_one_letter_code
_entity_poly.pdbx_strand_id
1 'polypeptide(L)'
;MTTACRTLLVDAFTDEPLTGNPAGVVPDAGDLTEDQMQAIARELGASETAFVRPSSEALHRVRYFTPSQEVDLCGHATVAAFSLLAREGALDPGTHEVATNVGTVGIDIETEAGDDAPLVWLTGREPTVELVDLDYARVGEALGIDPAALEDVGADLPPAVASTGLPWLCVPVNFLSHLGGAAPQADLVEALATEHDAAGVYAFTFDTLDSDSALHARAFAPGIGVTEDPVTGTAAAACAAYLRHVDVYDDEQGYADLRFEQGHFVDRPGLVRTRVTDDEDGPEVAVGGTATVALDGTLSVPAPEDDDIVVA
;
A
#
# COMPACT_ATOMS: atom_id res chain seq x y z
N MET A 1 10.38 -33.54 11.36
CA MET A 1 11.45 -32.63 11.80
C MET A 1 10.95 -31.20 11.63
N THR A 2 11.49 -30.22 12.34
CA THR A 2 11.15 -28.80 12.15
C THR A 2 12.36 -28.06 11.61
N THR A 3 12.16 -27.09 10.75
CA THR A 3 13.19 -26.19 10.23
C THR A 3 13.00 -24.82 10.87
N ALA A 4 14.08 -24.17 11.28
CA ALA A 4 14.05 -22.80 11.76
C ALA A 4 13.96 -21.85 10.57
N CYS A 5 13.00 -20.95 10.59
CA CYS A 5 12.78 -19.95 9.54
C CYS A 5 12.78 -18.55 10.16
N ARG A 6 13.71 -17.69 9.73
CA ARG A 6 13.72 -16.29 10.17
C ARG A 6 12.52 -15.56 9.59
N THR A 7 11.79 -14.88 10.45
CA THR A 7 10.55 -14.19 10.14
C THR A 7 10.51 -12.85 10.85
N LEU A 8 10.09 -11.81 10.16
CA LEU A 8 10.02 -10.47 10.70
C LEU A 8 8.61 -9.89 10.55
N LEU A 9 8.26 -8.97 11.44
CA LEU A 9 7.23 -7.97 11.17
C LEU A 9 7.96 -6.65 10.87
N VAL A 10 7.66 -6.10 9.71
CA VAL A 10 8.26 -4.87 9.20
C VAL A 10 7.13 -3.90 8.89
N ASP A 11 7.19 -2.74 9.53
CA ASP A 11 6.20 -1.69 9.35
C ASP A 11 6.62 -0.82 8.15
N ALA A 12 5.83 -0.82 7.09
CA ALA A 12 6.05 -0.04 5.88
C ALA A 12 5.47 1.37 6.00
N PHE A 13 6.06 2.31 5.26
CA PHE A 13 5.67 3.72 5.21
C PHE A 13 5.87 4.45 6.53
N THR A 14 6.90 4.09 7.27
CA THR A 14 7.23 4.70 8.54
C THR A 14 8.70 4.44 8.94
N ASP A 15 9.23 5.29 9.79
CA ASP A 15 10.54 5.12 10.45
C ASP A 15 10.40 4.68 11.91
N GLU A 16 9.18 4.69 12.47
CA GLU A 16 8.90 4.32 13.85
C GLU A 16 8.26 2.94 13.94
N PRO A 17 8.81 2.00 14.74
CA PRO A 17 8.17 0.71 14.96
C PRO A 17 6.77 0.84 15.58
N LEU A 18 5.86 -0.07 15.22
CA LEU A 18 4.47 -0.14 15.65
C LEU A 18 3.59 0.97 15.10
N THR A 19 4.03 1.62 14.03
CA THR A 19 3.26 2.56 13.20
C THR A 19 3.20 2.07 11.75
N GLY A 20 2.71 2.86 10.78
CA GLY A 20 2.66 2.47 9.37
C GLY A 20 1.83 1.21 9.09
N ASN A 21 2.13 0.52 8.00
CA ASN A 21 1.40 -0.69 7.57
C ASN A 21 2.26 -1.95 7.79
N PRO A 22 1.88 -2.86 8.72
CA PRO A 22 2.69 -4.01 9.07
C PRO A 22 2.62 -5.11 8.01
N ALA A 23 3.77 -5.57 7.55
CA ALA A 23 3.93 -6.74 6.69
C ALA A 23 4.76 -7.82 7.36
N GLY A 24 4.41 -9.08 7.13
CA GLY A 24 5.31 -10.19 7.39
C GLY A 24 6.42 -10.22 6.33
N VAL A 25 7.66 -10.52 6.72
CA VAL A 25 8.78 -10.70 5.79
C VAL A 25 9.55 -11.95 6.13
N VAL A 26 9.72 -12.82 5.13
CA VAL A 26 10.59 -14.00 5.18
C VAL A 26 11.70 -13.79 4.15
N PRO A 27 12.89 -13.32 4.56
CA PRO A 27 13.93 -12.86 3.63
C PRO A 27 14.64 -14.01 2.90
N ASP A 28 14.53 -15.24 3.39
CA ASP A 28 15.10 -16.45 2.78
C ASP A 28 14.05 -17.58 2.80
N ALA A 29 13.20 -17.60 1.77
CA ALA A 29 12.10 -18.56 1.63
C ALA A 29 12.35 -19.61 0.55
N GLY A 30 13.60 -19.76 0.10
CA GLY A 30 13.96 -20.64 -1.05
C GLY A 30 13.48 -22.08 -0.90
N ASP A 31 13.58 -22.64 0.29
CA ASP A 31 13.27 -24.04 0.59
C ASP A 31 11.83 -24.27 1.09
N LEU A 32 11.03 -23.21 1.24
CA LEU A 32 9.65 -23.34 1.73
C LEU A 32 8.71 -23.80 0.62
N THR A 33 7.81 -24.73 0.96
CA THR A 33 6.67 -25.08 0.12
C THR A 33 5.57 -24.03 0.22
N GLU A 34 4.62 -24.07 -0.71
CA GLU A 34 3.45 -23.18 -0.70
C GLU A 34 2.63 -23.31 0.59
N ASP A 35 2.34 -24.55 1.02
CA ASP A 35 1.61 -24.82 2.26
C ASP A 35 2.33 -24.28 3.50
N GLN A 36 3.67 -24.35 3.51
CA GLN A 36 4.47 -23.78 4.59
C GLN A 36 4.42 -22.25 4.57
N MET A 37 4.51 -21.60 3.40
CA MET A 37 4.36 -20.15 3.27
C MET A 37 2.97 -19.69 3.73
N GLN A 38 1.91 -20.40 3.31
CA GLN A 38 0.54 -20.09 3.75
C GLN A 38 0.36 -20.27 5.26
N ALA A 39 0.99 -21.31 5.85
CA ALA A 39 0.93 -21.53 7.29
C ALA A 39 1.67 -20.44 8.08
N ILE A 40 2.84 -20.00 7.59
CA ILE A 40 3.61 -18.89 8.17
C ILE A 40 2.82 -17.58 8.11
N ALA A 41 2.23 -17.25 6.95
CA ALA A 41 1.42 -16.04 6.79
C ALA A 41 0.23 -16.01 7.75
N ARG A 42 -0.43 -17.15 7.95
CA ARG A 42 -1.54 -17.30 8.91
C ARG A 42 -1.07 -17.14 10.35
N GLU A 43 0.09 -17.67 10.71
CA GLU A 43 0.66 -17.59 12.06
C GLU A 43 1.10 -16.18 12.41
N LEU A 44 1.71 -15.45 11.47
CA LEU A 44 2.11 -14.05 11.65
C LEU A 44 0.91 -13.12 11.79
N GLY A 45 -0.17 -13.37 11.06
CA GLY A 45 -1.41 -12.60 11.13
C GLY A 45 -1.30 -11.17 10.60
N ALA A 46 -0.21 -10.81 9.92
CA ALA A 46 -0.12 -9.56 9.16
C ALA A 46 -1.09 -9.62 7.98
N SER A 47 -1.51 -8.46 7.46
CA SER A 47 -2.39 -8.40 6.28
C SER A 47 -1.80 -9.20 5.12
N GLU A 48 -0.50 -9.01 4.84
CA GLU A 48 0.28 -9.80 3.90
C GLU A 48 1.66 -10.13 4.44
N THR A 49 2.19 -11.25 3.93
CA THR A 49 3.57 -11.70 4.16
C THR A 49 4.30 -11.86 2.84
N ALA A 50 5.43 -11.19 2.69
CA ALA A 50 6.34 -11.31 1.56
C ALA A 50 7.37 -12.42 1.80
N PHE A 51 7.45 -13.36 0.86
CA PHE A 51 8.42 -14.47 0.86
C PHE A 51 9.44 -14.23 -0.25
N VAL A 52 10.66 -13.85 0.14
CA VAL A 52 11.77 -13.58 -0.79
C VAL A 52 12.48 -14.89 -1.13
N ARG A 53 12.65 -15.16 -2.41
CA ARG A 53 13.22 -16.41 -2.93
C ARG A 53 14.31 -16.09 -3.96
N PRO A 54 15.29 -16.98 -4.14
CA PRO A 54 16.19 -16.93 -5.30
C PRO A 54 15.41 -16.94 -6.62
N SER A 55 15.89 -16.23 -7.62
CA SER A 55 15.33 -16.23 -8.97
C SER A 55 16.42 -16.48 -10.02
N SER A 56 16.04 -17.07 -11.15
CA SER A 56 16.88 -17.20 -12.34
C SER A 56 16.58 -16.11 -13.40
N GLU A 57 15.49 -15.37 -13.22
CA GLU A 57 14.94 -14.42 -14.20
C GLU A 57 15.08 -12.97 -13.75
N ALA A 58 15.22 -12.75 -12.44
CA ALA A 58 15.35 -11.43 -11.82
C ALA A 58 16.26 -11.53 -10.60
N LEU A 59 16.51 -10.41 -9.92
CA LEU A 59 17.32 -10.38 -8.70
C LEU A 59 16.76 -11.33 -7.64
N HIS A 60 15.43 -11.23 -7.41
CA HIS A 60 14.67 -12.08 -6.50
C HIS A 60 13.32 -12.43 -7.12
N ARG A 61 12.69 -13.51 -6.63
CA ARG A 61 11.26 -13.75 -6.77
C ARG A 61 10.58 -13.52 -5.44
N VAL A 62 9.48 -12.78 -5.44
CA VAL A 62 8.67 -12.58 -4.24
C VAL A 62 7.28 -13.17 -4.45
N ARG A 63 6.81 -13.92 -3.44
CA ARG A 63 5.43 -14.39 -3.34
C ARG A 63 4.79 -13.73 -2.13
N TYR A 64 3.51 -13.38 -2.25
CA TYR A 64 2.77 -12.68 -1.22
C TYR A 64 1.58 -13.50 -0.76
N PHE A 65 1.41 -13.62 0.55
CA PHE A 65 0.33 -14.39 1.13
C PHE A 65 -0.39 -13.56 2.18
N THR A 66 -1.73 -13.48 2.06
CA THR A 66 -2.60 -13.11 3.18
C THR A 66 -2.70 -14.30 4.15
N PRO A 67 -3.29 -14.15 5.33
CA PRO A 67 -3.57 -15.29 6.22
C PRO A 67 -4.41 -16.40 5.57
N SER A 68 -5.12 -16.14 4.47
CA SER A 68 -6.06 -17.07 3.84
C SER A 68 -5.63 -17.60 2.47
N GLN A 69 -4.86 -16.83 1.70
CA GLN A 69 -4.52 -17.16 0.31
C GLN A 69 -3.31 -16.41 -0.20
N GLU A 70 -2.70 -16.92 -1.28
CA GLU A 70 -1.71 -16.17 -2.06
C GLU A 70 -2.38 -15.04 -2.83
N VAL A 71 -1.67 -13.91 -2.96
CA VAL A 71 -2.04 -12.76 -3.79
C VAL A 71 -0.91 -12.43 -4.77
N ASP A 72 -1.27 -11.82 -5.89
CA ASP A 72 -0.33 -11.66 -7.00
C ASP A 72 0.77 -10.63 -6.74
N LEU A 73 0.44 -9.54 -6.02
CA LEU A 73 1.35 -8.45 -5.68
C LEU A 73 0.83 -7.71 -4.45
N CYS A 74 1.74 -7.23 -3.62
CA CYS A 74 1.43 -6.36 -2.49
C CYS A 74 2.47 -5.26 -2.35
N GLY A 75 2.05 -3.98 -2.50
CA GLY A 75 2.95 -2.83 -2.51
C GLY A 75 3.65 -2.62 -1.17
N HIS A 76 2.93 -2.53 -0.04
CA HIS A 76 3.53 -2.27 1.27
C HIS A 76 4.44 -3.43 1.71
N ALA A 77 4.07 -4.69 1.42
CA ALA A 77 4.92 -5.83 1.74
C ALA A 77 6.19 -5.87 0.85
N THR A 78 6.14 -5.32 -0.37
CA THR A 78 7.33 -5.10 -1.20
C THR A 78 8.22 -4.03 -0.60
N VAL A 79 7.68 -2.86 -0.23
CA VAL A 79 8.45 -1.80 0.45
C VAL A 79 9.10 -2.36 1.71
N ALA A 80 8.36 -3.09 2.55
CA ALA A 80 8.88 -3.72 3.77
C ALA A 80 10.05 -4.69 3.49
N ALA A 81 9.87 -5.60 2.52
CA ALA A 81 10.88 -6.62 2.20
C ALA A 81 12.16 -6.00 1.62
N PHE A 82 12.05 -5.05 0.71
CA PHE A 82 13.21 -4.47 0.03
C PHE A 82 13.92 -3.40 0.88
N SER A 83 13.20 -2.69 1.75
CA SER A 83 13.82 -1.86 2.80
C SER A 83 14.65 -2.71 3.77
N LEU A 84 14.13 -3.88 4.19
CA LEU A 84 14.87 -4.81 5.03
C LEU A 84 16.16 -5.29 4.34
N LEU A 85 16.07 -5.76 3.08
CA LEU A 85 17.23 -6.26 2.33
C LEU A 85 18.29 -5.17 2.12
N ALA A 86 17.87 -3.94 1.82
CA ALA A 86 18.78 -2.81 1.66
C ALA A 86 19.46 -2.43 3.00
N ARG A 87 18.71 -2.37 4.09
CA ARG A 87 19.26 -2.11 5.44
C ARG A 87 20.28 -3.16 5.90
N GLU A 88 20.10 -4.41 5.51
CA GLU A 88 21.02 -5.50 5.81
C GLU A 88 22.22 -5.56 4.84
N GLY A 89 22.30 -4.65 3.87
CA GLY A 89 23.37 -4.60 2.87
C GLY A 89 23.32 -5.75 1.86
N ALA A 90 22.16 -6.41 1.73
CA ALA A 90 21.93 -7.42 0.71
C ALA A 90 21.61 -6.80 -0.67
N LEU A 91 21.21 -5.53 -0.69
CA LEU A 91 20.93 -4.75 -1.89
C LEU A 91 21.58 -3.39 -1.80
N ASP A 92 22.21 -2.98 -2.90
CA ASP A 92 22.73 -1.62 -3.06
C ASP A 92 21.64 -0.67 -3.57
N PRO A 93 21.75 0.66 -3.36
CA PRO A 93 20.89 1.65 -4.01
C PRO A 93 20.93 1.52 -5.53
N GLY A 94 19.78 1.74 -6.19
CA GLY A 94 19.61 1.65 -7.63
C GLY A 94 18.34 0.93 -8.04
N THR A 95 18.17 0.74 -9.36
CA THR A 95 17.01 0.05 -9.95
C THR A 95 17.23 -1.45 -9.96
N HIS A 96 16.23 -2.19 -9.52
CA HIS A 96 16.20 -3.65 -9.45
C HIS A 96 14.94 -4.22 -10.09
N GLU A 97 15.06 -5.40 -10.66
CA GLU A 97 13.93 -6.15 -11.20
C GLU A 97 13.57 -7.31 -10.27
N VAL A 98 12.30 -7.45 -9.96
CA VAL A 98 11.75 -8.46 -9.05
C VAL A 98 10.67 -9.26 -9.76
N ALA A 99 10.80 -10.58 -9.78
CA ALA A 99 9.77 -11.46 -10.32
C ALA A 99 8.63 -11.65 -9.32
N THR A 100 7.40 -11.48 -9.78
CA THR A 100 6.16 -11.65 -9.01
C THR A 100 5.15 -12.48 -9.80
N ASN A 101 3.96 -12.70 -9.28
CA ASN A 101 2.90 -13.40 -10.02
C ASN A 101 2.28 -12.53 -11.14
N VAL A 102 2.42 -11.20 -11.08
CA VAL A 102 2.01 -10.30 -12.18
C VAL A 102 3.07 -10.09 -13.25
N GLY A 103 4.22 -10.75 -13.13
CA GLY A 103 5.40 -10.58 -13.98
C GLY A 103 6.54 -9.88 -13.24
N THR A 104 7.47 -9.31 -13.99
CA THR A 104 8.59 -8.55 -13.45
C THR A 104 8.14 -7.13 -13.09
N VAL A 105 8.48 -6.70 -11.88
CA VAL A 105 8.19 -5.37 -11.36
C VAL A 105 9.52 -4.67 -11.09
N GLY A 106 9.64 -3.40 -11.54
CA GLY A 106 10.76 -2.53 -11.22
C GLY A 106 10.61 -1.95 -9.81
N ILE A 107 11.69 -1.95 -9.06
CA ILE A 107 11.81 -1.22 -7.80
C ILE A 107 13.07 -0.37 -7.85
N ASP A 108 12.98 0.86 -7.32
CA ASP A 108 14.14 1.72 -7.11
C ASP A 108 14.42 1.85 -5.62
N ILE A 109 15.68 1.69 -5.23
CA ILE A 109 16.14 1.90 -3.87
C ILE A 109 17.00 3.16 -3.85
N GLU A 110 16.56 4.15 -3.10
CA GLU A 110 17.25 5.42 -2.91
C GLU A 110 17.70 5.57 -1.46
N THR A 111 18.74 6.36 -1.23
CA THR A 111 19.17 6.83 0.08
C THR A 111 19.23 8.34 0.05
N GLU A 112 18.51 9.00 0.94
CA GLU A 112 18.55 10.46 1.05
C GLU A 112 19.80 10.91 1.83
N ALA A 113 20.35 12.06 1.46
CA ALA A 113 21.55 12.58 2.12
C ALA A 113 21.26 12.94 3.57
N GLY A 114 21.84 12.20 4.50
CA GLY A 114 21.68 12.40 5.94
C GLY A 114 20.62 11.51 6.59
N ASP A 115 20.00 10.63 5.81
CA ASP A 115 19.09 9.58 6.29
C ASP A 115 19.68 8.21 5.93
N ASP A 116 19.76 7.32 6.91
CA ASP A 116 20.23 5.94 6.71
C ASP A 116 19.08 4.98 6.31
N ALA A 117 17.83 5.47 6.29
CA ALA A 117 16.66 4.65 5.92
C ALA A 117 16.55 4.53 4.39
N PRO A 118 16.55 3.31 3.83
CA PRO A 118 16.32 3.12 2.41
C PRO A 118 14.89 3.54 2.05
N LEU A 119 14.77 4.35 1.02
CA LEU A 119 13.50 4.72 0.40
C LEU A 119 13.29 3.80 -0.80
N VAL A 120 12.24 2.98 -0.75
CA VAL A 120 11.90 2.01 -1.78
C VAL A 120 10.73 2.52 -2.60
N TRP A 121 10.90 2.58 -3.91
CA TRP A 121 9.88 3.01 -4.86
C TRP A 121 9.40 1.84 -5.72
N LEU A 122 8.11 1.83 -6.01
CA LEU A 122 7.46 0.95 -6.98
C LEU A 122 6.77 1.81 -8.03
N THR A 123 7.02 1.51 -9.30
CA THR A 123 6.26 2.09 -10.40
C THR A 123 4.98 1.30 -10.61
N GLY A 124 3.85 2.01 -10.64
CA GLY A 124 2.52 1.43 -10.92
C GLY A 124 2.35 1.08 -12.40
N ARG A 125 1.16 0.57 -12.74
CA ARG A 125 0.72 0.46 -14.13
C ARG A 125 0.32 1.83 -14.66
N GLU A 126 0.15 1.94 -15.97
CA GLU A 126 -0.40 3.13 -16.61
C GLU A 126 -1.64 3.64 -15.85
N PRO A 127 -1.65 4.89 -15.38
CA PRO A 127 -2.73 5.39 -14.56
C PRO A 127 -3.99 5.61 -15.37
N THR A 128 -5.13 5.36 -14.75
CA THR A 128 -6.45 5.70 -15.28
C THR A 128 -7.18 6.58 -14.29
N VAL A 129 -7.92 7.58 -14.79
CA VAL A 129 -8.74 8.48 -13.97
C VAL A 129 -10.06 8.72 -14.68
N GLU A 130 -11.16 8.45 -13.98
CA GLU A 130 -12.52 8.69 -14.44
C GLU A 130 -13.26 9.55 -13.41
N LEU A 131 -13.62 10.76 -13.78
CA LEU A 131 -14.40 11.64 -12.91
C LEU A 131 -15.82 11.09 -12.77
N VAL A 132 -16.37 11.08 -11.56
CA VAL A 132 -17.68 10.52 -11.25
C VAL A 132 -18.57 11.56 -10.58
N ASP A 133 -19.87 11.46 -10.85
CA ASP A 133 -20.88 12.28 -10.18
C ASP A 133 -21.46 11.46 -9.00
N LEU A 134 -21.25 11.94 -7.78
CA LEU A 134 -21.68 11.26 -6.57
C LEU A 134 -22.83 11.99 -5.88
N ASP A 135 -23.79 11.22 -5.39
CA ASP A 135 -24.75 11.72 -4.40
C ASP A 135 -24.06 11.90 -3.03
N TYR A 136 -23.66 13.12 -2.71
CA TYR A 136 -22.96 13.42 -1.46
C TYR A 136 -23.76 13.07 -0.19
N ALA A 137 -25.09 13.02 -0.25
CA ALA A 137 -25.87 12.52 0.86
C ALA A 137 -25.61 11.03 1.13
N ARG A 138 -25.52 10.22 0.06
CA ARG A 138 -25.16 8.79 0.17
C ARG A 138 -23.72 8.60 0.61
N VAL A 139 -22.79 9.36 0.04
CA VAL A 139 -21.36 9.30 0.44
C VAL A 139 -21.21 9.69 1.90
N GLY A 140 -21.87 10.77 2.32
CA GLY A 140 -21.88 11.24 3.71
C GLY A 140 -22.46 10.20 4.66
N GLU A 141 -23.53 9.51 4.29
CA GLU A 141 -24.10 8.39 5.07
C GLU A 141 -23.09 7.22 5.15
N ALA A 142 -22.45 6.83 4.04
CA ALA A 142 -21.50 5.74 3.98
C ALA A 142 -20.25 6.00 4.82
N LEU A 143 -19.70 7.21 4.77
CA LEU A 143 -18.49 7.59 5.49
C LEU A 143 -18.75 8.14 6.90
N GLY A 144 -20.02 8.43 7.27
CA GLY A 144 -20.35 9.12 8.51
C GLY A 144 -19.84 10.55 8.54
N ILE A 145 -19.83 11.25 7.41
CA ILE A 145 -19.36 12.63 7.23
C ILE A 145 -20.57 13.51 6.84
N ASP A 146 -20.61 14.75 7.33
CA ASP A 146 -21.63 15.73 6.91
C ASP A 146 -21.49 15.96 5.38
N PRO A 147 -22.54 15.78 4.55
CA PRO A 147 -22.49 16.03 3.12
C PRO A 147 -21.93 17.41 2.73
N ALA A 148 -22.17 18.44 3.55
CA ALA A 148 -21.63 19.77 3.32
C ALA A 148 -20.09 19.80 3.34
N ALA A 149 -19.44 18.86 4.04
CA ALA A 149 -17.98 18.75 4.07
C ALA A 149 -17.41 18.11 2.79
N LEU A 150 -18.25 17.50 1.96
CA LEU A 150 -17.91 16.89 0.67
C LEU A 150 -18.25 17.83 -0.50
N GLU A 151 -19.26 18.71 -0.34
CA GLU A 151 -19.68 19.67 -1.36
C GLU A 151 -18.78 20.92 -1.43
N ASP A 152 -18.25 21.38 -0.29
CA ASP A 152 -17.44 22.60 -0.19
C ASP A 152 -16.01 22.28 0.22
N VAL A 153 -15.24 21.74 -0.71
CA VAL A 153 -13.81 21.41 -0.50
C VAL A 153 -12.87 22.57 -0.84
N GLY A 154 -13.43 23.75 -1.19
CA GLY A 154 -12.66 24.97 -1.47
C GLY A 154 -11.92 24.99 -2.81
N ALA A 155 -12.08 23.94 -3.62
CA ALA A 155 -11.53 23.81 -4.96
C ALA A 155 -12.51 23.05 -5.86
N ASP A 156 -12.32 23.15 -7.19
CA ASP A 156 -13.11 22.36 -8.17
C ASP A 156 -12.47 20.96 -8.30
N LEU A 157 -12.79 20.09 -7.35
CA LEU A 157 -12.23 18.75 -7.20
C LEU A 157 -13.35 17.71 -7.22
N PRO A 158 -13.87 17.34 -8.41
CA PRO A 158 -14.89 16.30 -8.49
C PRO A 158 -14.33 14.94 -8.04
N PRO A 159 -15.12 14.10 -7.36
CA PRO A 159 -14.69 12.74 -7.05
C PRO A 159 -14.31 11.96 -8.31
N ALA A 160 -13.42 10.99 -8.18
CA ALA A 160 -12.96 10.18 -9.31
C ALA A 160 -12.68 8.75 -8.89
N VAL A 161 -12.86 7.82 -9.83
CA VAL A 161 -12.22 6.50 -9.76
C VAL A 161 -10.85 6.62 -10.43
N ALA A 162 -9.80 6.37 -9.67
CA ALA A 162 -8.43 6.39 -10.16
C ALA A 162 -7.72 5.07 -9.87
N SER A 163 -6.77 4.69 -10.73
CA SER A 163 -6.06 3.43 -10.62
C SER A 163 -4.67 3.52 -11.20
N THR A 164 -3.72 2.87 -10.55
CA THR A 164 -2.40 2.49 -11.08
C THR A 164 -2.21 0.97 -11.03
N GLY A 165 -3.35 0.22 -11.03
CA GLY A 165 -3.38 -1.23 -10.92
C GLY A 165 -4.56 -1.73 -10.08
N LEU A 166 -4.87 -1.08 -8.96
CA LEU A 166 -6.05 -1.31 -8.14
C LEU A 166 -6.88 -0.03 -8.10
N PRO A 167 -8.16 -0.04 -8.58
CA PRO A 167 -8.97 1.17 -8.62
C PRO A 167 -9.47 1.59 -7.23
N TRP A 168 -9.42 2.90 -6.97
CA TRP A 168 -9.89 3.53 -5.75
C TRP A 168 -10.84 4.68 -6.05
N LEU A 169 -11.92 4.81 -5.29
CA LEU A 169 -12.80 5.96 -5.34
C LEU A 169 -12.20 7.08 -4.47
N CYS A 170 -11.61 8.07 -5.11
CA CYS A 170 -11.01 9.24 -4.49
C CYS A 170 -12.11 10.27 -4.15
N VAL A 171 -12.25 10.57 -2.86
CA VAL A 171 -13.28 11.49 -2.36
C VAL A 171 -12.62 12.62 -1.57
N PRO A 172 -12.59 13.86 -2.08
CA PRO A 172 -12.07 14.99 -1.34
C PRO A 172 -13.02 15.40 -0.20
N VAL A 173 -12.42 15.79 0.93
CA VAL A 173 -13.10 16.26 2.15
C VAL A 173 -12.48 17.60 2.56
N ASN A 174 -13.26 18.57 2.97
CA ASN A 174 -12.78 19.94 3.17
C ASN A 174 -11.74 20.11 4.29
N PHE A 175 -11.94 19.51 5.48
CA PHE A 175 -11.05 19.68 6.63
C PHE A 175 -10.69 18.36 7.31
N LEU A 176 -9.50 18.33 7.92
CA LEU A 176 -9.01 17.19 8.69
C LEU A 176 -9.96 16.79 9.83
N SER A 177 -10.62 17.78 10.46
CA SER A 177 -11.59 17.50 11.53
C SER A 177 -12.81 16.69 11.04
N HIS A 178 -13.27 16.89 9.79
CA HIS A 178 -14.36 16.12 9.21
C HIS A 178 -13.88 14.72 8.79
N LEU A 179 -12.71 14.64 8.16
CA LEU A 179 -12.09 13.37 7.82
C LEU A 179 -11.80 12.52 9.06
N GLY A 180 -11.26 13.14 10.12
CA GLY A 180 -10.97 12.47 11.39
C GLY A 180 -12.23 12.01 12.13
N GLY A 181 -13.34 12.74 11.98
CA GLY A 181 -14.63 12.37 12.55
C GLY A 181 -15.39 11.30 11.76
N ALA A 182 -14.89 10.86 10.62
CA ALA A 182 -15.54 9.85 9.81
C ALA A 182 -15.76 8.53 10.58
N ALA A 183 -16.99 8.01 10.48
CA ALA A 183 -17.42 6.77 11.10
C ALA A 183 -18.06 5.86 10.03
N PRO A 184 -17.23 5.20 9.19
CA PRO A 184 -17.69 4.49 8.01
C PRO A 184 -18.62 3.31 8.37
N GLN A 185 -19.68 3.14 7.58
CA GLN A 185 -20.56 1.99 7.62
C GLN A 185 -20.12 1.00 6.54
N ALA A 186 -19.54 -0.14 6.96
CA ALA A 186 -18.87 -1.08 6.06
C ALA A 186 -19.73 -1.49 4.85
N ASP A 187 -20.99 -1.88 5.09
CA ASP A 187 -21.90 -2.33 4.02
C ASP A 187 -22.19 -1.21 3.00
N LEU A 188 -22.29 0.06 3.46
CA LEU A 188 -22.53 1.18 2.57
C LEU A 188 -21.28 1.61 1.80
N VAL A 189 -20.10 1.54 2.44
CA VAL A 189 -18.82 1.79 1.78
C VAL A 189 -18.55 0.73 0.71
N GLU A 190 -18.81 -0.55 1.01
CA GLU A 190 -18.69 -1.65 0.05
C GLU A 190 -19.65 -1.46 -1.14
N ALA A 191 -20.92 -1.11 -0.87
CA ALA A 191 -21.89 -0.86 -1.92
C ALA A 191 -21.48 0.32 -2.82
N LEU A 192 -20.97 1.41 -2.22
CA LEU A 192 -20.50 2.58 -2.95
C LEU A 192 -19.29 2.25 -3.82
N ALA A 193 -18.29 1.54 -3.27
CA ALA A 193 -17.10 1.13 -4.01
C ALA A 193 -17.46 0.19 -5.17
N THR A 194 -18.33 -0.80 -4.92
CA THR A 194 -18.79 -1.77 -5.94
C THR A 194 -19.54 -1.08 -7.09
N GLU A 195 -20.39 -0.09 -6.82
CA GLU A 195 -21.12 0.67 -7.83
C GLU A 195 -20.18 1.35 -8.84
N HIS A 196 -18.97 1.68 -8.39
CA HIS A 196 -17.95 2.36 -9.18
C HIS A 196 -16.78 1.46 -9.59
N ASP A 197 -16.90 0.13 -9.48
CA ASP A 197 -15.86 -0.84 -9.79
C ASP A 197 -14.54 -0.55 -9.06
N ALA A 198 -14.59 0.04 -7.85
CA ALA A 198 -13.45 0.36 -7.00
C ALA A 198 -13.26 -0.67 -5.89
N ALA A 199 -12.01 -0.88 -5.45
CA ALA A 199 -11.67 -1.74 -4.32
C ALA A 199 -12.11 -1.15 -2.98
N GLY A 200 -12.19 0.19 -2.91
CA GLY A 200 -12.57 0.92 -1.71
C GLY A 200 -12.66 2.42 -1.96
N VAL A 201 -12.86 3.15 -0.86
CA VAL A 201 -12.93 4.61 -0.83
C VAL A 201 -11.67 5.17 -0.20
N TYR A 202 -11.02 6.10 -0.89
CA TYR A 202 -9.89 6.89 -0.41
C TYR A 202 -10.37 8.32 -0.17
N ALA A 203 -10.75 8.61 1.07
CA ALA A 203 -11.18 9.95 1.49
C ALA A 203 -9.93 10.76 1.90
N PHE A 204 -9.79 11.98 1.38
CA PHE A 204 -8.61 12.80 1.65
C PHE A 204 -8.93 14.29 1.80
N THR A 205 -8.03 15.02 2.44
CA THR A 205 -8.08 16.48 2.61
C THR A 205 -6.70 17.09 2.44
N PHE A 206 -6.63 18.35 2.00
CA PHE A 206 -5.38 19.12 1.98
C PHE A 206 -5.04 19.77 3.33
N ASP A 207 -5.90 19.60 4.34
CA ASP A 207 -5.61 20.01 5.71
C ASP A 207 -4.79 18.92 6.41
N THR A 208 -3.49 19.15 6.59
CA THR A 208 -2.49 18.18 7.03
C THR A 208 -2.01 18.45 8.45
N LEU A 209 -1.39 17.45 9.08
CA LEU A 209 -0.73 17.59 10.37
C LEU A 209 0.68 18.15 10.23
N ASP A 210 1.40 17.75 9.19
CA ASP A 210 2.72 18.24 8.85
C ASP A 210 2.63 19.19 7.64
N SER A 211 3.29 20.35 7.72
CA SER A 211 3.31 21.35 6.66
C SER A 211 4.00 20.89 5.36
N ASP A 212 4.85 19.87 5.45
CA ASP A 212 5.56 19.28 4.31
C ASP A 212 4.73 18.19 3.61
N SER A 213 3.58 17.83 4.18
CA SER A 213 2.63 16.88 3.60
C SER A 213 1.69 17.56 2.62
N ALA A 214 1.38 16.89 1.51
CA ALA A 214 0.48 17.37 0.48
C ALA A 214 -1.00 17.16 0.85
N LEU A 215 -1.31 16.03 1.50
CA LEU A 215 -2.66 15.70 1.95
C LEU A 215 -2.63 14.72 3.13
N HIS A 216 -3.79 14.61 3.79
CA HIS A 216 -4.09 13.59 4.79
C HIS A 216 -5.25 12.71 4.30
N ALA A 217 -5.14 11.39 4.45
CA ALA A 217 -6.11 10.46 3.92
C ALA A 217 -6.54 9.38 4.90
N ARG A 218 -7.66 8.74 4.58
CA ARG A 218 -8.15 7.47 5.17
C ARG A 218 -8.63 6.56 4.06
N ALA A 219 -8.32 5.27 4.16
CA ALA A 219 -8.67 4.26 3.16
C ALA A 219 -9.61 3.20 3.75
N PHE A 220 -10.76 3.02 3.14
CA PHE A 220 -11.79 2.08 3.57
C PHE A 220 -12.10 1.09 2.45
N ALA A 221 -11.86 -0.20 2.69
CA ALA A 221 -12.02 -1.25 1.68
C ALA A 221 -12.67 -2.53 2.26
N PRO A 222 -13.88 -2.43 2.84
CA PRO A 222 -14.56 -3.58 3.46
C PRO A 222 -14.83 -4.72 2.47
N GLY A 223 -15.08 -4.41 1.18
CA GLY A 223 -15.30 -5.42 0.14
C GLY A 223 -14.13 -6.36 -0.12
N ILE A 224 -12.91 -5.97 0.23
CA ILE A 224 -11.73 -6.83 0.19
C ILE A 224 -11.27 -7.27 1.58
N GLY A 225 -12.13 -7.12 2.60
CA GLY A 225 -11.90 -7.59 3.96
C GLY A 225 -11.13 -6.63 4.87
N VAL A 226 -10.90 -5.40 4.46
CA VAL A 226 -10.17 -4.38 5.21
C VAL A 226 -11.10 -3.22 5.55
N THR A 227 -11.58 -3.14 6.79
CA THR A 227 -12.51 -2.07 7.21
C THR A 227 -11.86 -0.69 7.06
N GLU A 228 -10.65 -0.52 7.55
CA GLU A 228 -9.80 0.64 7.34
C GLU A 228 -8.33 0.17 7.28
N ASP A 229 -7.63 0.54 6.21
CA ASP A 229 -6.21 0.22 6.04
C ASP A 229 -5.37 1.35 6.64
N PRO A 230 -4.38 1.05 7.49
CA PRO A 230 -3.59 2.10 8.13
C PRO A 230 -2.82 2.96 7.13
N VAL A 231 -2.18 2.37 6.11
CA VAL A 231 -1.42 3.12 5.10
C VAL A 231 -1.45 2.39 3.76
N THR A 232 -2.03 3.04 2.74
CA THR A 232 -2.41 2.39 1.48
C THR A 232 -1.63 2.95 0.29
N GLY A 233 -0.55 2.30 -0.09
CA GLY A 233 0.28 2.72 -1.22
C GLY A 233 -0.47 2.80 -2.56
N THR A 234 -1.32 1.81 -2.87
CA THR A 234 -2.09 1.78 -4.13
C THR A 234 -3.12 2.89 -4.23
N ALA A 235 -3.76 3.26 -3.11
CA ALA A 235 -4.70 4.36 -3.07
C ALA A 235 -3.98 5.72 -3.16
N ALA A 236 -2.82 5.85 -2.51
CA ALA A 236 -1.97 7.03 -2.63
C ALA A 236 -1.51 7.25 -4.08
N ALA A 237 -1.05 6.20 -4.77
CA ALA A 237 -0.68 6.27 -6.19
C ALA A 237 -1.87 6.65 -7.08
N ALA A 238 -3.05 6.05 -6.86
CA ALA A 238 -4.28 6.40 -7.57
C ALA A 238 -4.66 7.87 -7.33
N CYS A 239 -4.59 8.34 -6.08
CA CYS A 239 -4.86 9.73 -5.73
C CYS A 239 -3.84 10.69 -6.38
N ALA A 240 -2.55 10.35 -6.43
CA ALA A 240 -1.55 11.17 -7.12
C ALA A 240 -1.85 11.30 -8.63
N ALA A 241 -2.26 10.21 -9.28
CA ALA A 241 -2.74 10.24 -10.66
C ALA A 241 -3.97 11.16 -10.83
N TYR A 242 -4.92 11.07 -9.91
CA TYR A 242 -6.09 11.93 -9.88
C TYR A 242 -5.71 13.41 -9.73
N LEU A 243 -4.86 13.76 -8.76
CA LEU A 243 -4.42 15.14 -8.54
C LEU A 243 -3.71 15.70 -9.78
N ARG A 244 -2.92 14.88 -10.51
CA ARG A 244 -2.30 15.24 -11.77
C ARG A 244 -3.32 15.47 -12.88
N HIS A 245 -4.35 14.62 -12.95
CA HIS A 245 -5.42 14.71 -13.96
C HIS A 245 -6.25 15.99 -13.83
N VAL A 246 -6.47 16.46 -12.61
CA VAL A 246 -7.25 17.69 -12.33
C VAL A 246 -6.35 18.94 -12.16
N ASP A 247 -5.06 18.83 -12.48
CA ASP A 247 -4.07 19.93 -12.47
C ASP A 247 -4.06 20.72 -11.14
N VAL A 248 -3.97 20.00 -9.99
CA VAL A 248 -3.94 20.63 -8.65
C VAL A 248 -2.71 21.54 -8.49
N TYR A 249 -1.59 21.18 -9.07
CA TYR A 249 -0.34 21.96 -9.06
C TYR A 249 0.00 22.48 -10.44
N ASP A 250 0.52 23.73 -10.50
CA ASP A 250 0.74 24.47 -11.75
C ASP A 250 1.94 23.94 -12.56
N ASP A 251 2.84 23.17 -11.95
CA ASP A 251 4.05 22.67 -12.60
C ASP A 251 4.37 21.20 -12.24
N GLU A 252 5.21 20.57 -13.05
CA GLU A 252 5.65 19.19 -12.85
C GLU A 252 6.42 18.98 -11.54
N GLN A 253 7.05 20.04 -10.99
CA GLN A 253 7.80 19.95 -9.73
C GLN A 253 6.87 19.72 -8.53
N GLY A 254 5.63 20.23 -8.61
CA GLY A 254 4.60 19.97 -7.61
C GLY A 254 4.23 18.50 -7.46
N TYR A 255 4.53 17.66 -8.46
CA TYR A 255 4.23 16.23 -8.46
C TYR A 255 5.47 15.33 -8.23
N ALA A 256 6.65 15.92 -8.12
CA ALA A 256 7.91 15.16 -8.04
C ALA A 256 8.12 14.45 -6.70
N ASP A 257 7.49 14.93 -5.63
CA ASP A 257 7.56 14.33 -4.28
C ASP A 257 6.34 14.75 -3.46
N LEU A 258 5.22 14.10 -3.68
CA LEU A 258 4.01 14.30 -2.88
C LEU A 258 4.04 13.39 -1.65
N ARG A 259 3.78 13.93 -0.48
CA ARG A 259 3.77 13.23 0.81
C ARG A 259 2.36 13.13 1.33
N PHE A 260 1.85 11.92 1.50
CA PHE A 260 0.49 11.64 1.92
C PHE A 260 0.48 11.00 3.31
N GLU A 261 -0.07 11.73 4.28
CA GLU A 261 -0.31 11.22 5.63
C GLU A 261 -1.49 10.26 5.64
N GLN A 262 -1.38 9.17 6.40
CA GLN A 262 -2.49 8.25 6.65
C GLN A 262 -2.29 7.55 7.99
N GLY A 263 -3.35 6.95 8.54
CA GLY A 263 -3.28 6.03 9.69
C GLY A 263 -3.34 6.67 11.07
N HIS A 264 -3.36 7.98 11.19
CA HIS A 264 -3.42 8.68 12.47
C HIS A 264 -4.69 8.35 13.29
N PHE A 265 -5.80 8.03 12.61
CA PHE A 265 -7.07 7.72 13.26
C PHE A 265 -7.26 6.24 13.61
N VAL A 266 -6.25 5.41 13.32
CA VAL A 266 -6.17 4.00 13.71
C VAL A 266 -4.89 3.68 14.50
N ASP A 267 -4.28 4.72 15.11
CA ASP A 267 -3.07 4.64 15.94
C ASP A 267 -1.85 4.00 15.22
N ARG A 268 -1.81 4.09 13.88
CA ARG A 268 -0.71 3.60 13.05
C ARG A 268 -0.32 4.64 11.98
N PRO A 269 0.14 5.83 12.39
CA PRO A 269 0.51 6.88 11.45
C PRO A 269 1.61 6.40 10.50
N GLY A 270 1.50 6.84 9.25
CA GLY A 270 2.50 6.59 8.23
C GLY A 270 2.48 7.63 7.13
N LEU A 271 3.51 7.60 6.30
CA LEU A 271 3.74 8.56 5.23
C LEU A 271 4.04 7.82 3.93
N VAL A 272 3.13 7.92 2.97
CA VAL A 272 3.37 7.45 1.60
C VAL A 272 3.95 8.59 0.79
N ARG A 273 5.01 8.32 0.05
CA ARG A 273 5.53 9.26 -0.95
C ARG A 273 5.05 8.83 -2.33
N THR A 274 4.66 9.79 -3.14
CA THR A 274 4.30 9.54 -4.54
C THR A 274 5.01 10.54 -5.44
N ARG A 275 5.36 10.11 -6.65
CA ARG A 275 5.84 10.99 -7.72
C ARG A 275 5.11 10.67 -9.01
N VAL A 276 4.76 11.71 -9.74
CA VAL A 276 4.18 11.59 -11.08
C VAL A 276 5.13 12.27 -12.04
N THR A 277 5.52 11.54 -13.06
CA THR A 277 6.38 12.04 -14.15
C THR A 277 5.64 11.85 -15.47
N ASP A 278 5.72 12.83 -16.35
CA ASP A 278 5.19 12.71 -17.71
C ASP A 278 6.33 12.29 -18.63
N ASP A 279 6.16 11.20 -19.35
CA ASP A 279 7.09 10.74 -20.38
C ASP A 279 6.42 10.74 -21.78
N GLU A 280 7.11 10.19 -22.80
CA GLU A 280 6.60 10.15 -24.17
C GLU A 280 5.35 9.27 -24.32
N ASP A 281 5.16 8.29 -23.42
CA ASP A 281 4.04 7.32 -23.42
C ASP A 281 2.87 7.76 -22.53
N GLY A 282 3.05 8.79 -21.70
CA GLY A 282 2.03 9.35 -20.79
C GLY A 282 2.53 9.47 -19.34
N PRO A 283 1.63 9.77 -18.39
CA PRO A 283 2.01 9.90 -16.99
C PRO A 283 2.38 8.55 -16.38
N GLU A 284 3.52 8.51 -15.68
CA GLU A 284 3.95 7.41 -14.85
C GLU A 284 3.82 7.79 -13.38
N VAL A 285 3.30 6.90 -12.55
CA VAL A 285 3.15 7.12 -11.12
C VAL A 285 3.98 6.10 -10.35
N ALA A 286 4.87 6.59 -9.51
CA ALA A 286 5.59 5.77 -8.55
C ALA A 286 5.10 6.05 -7.12
N VAL A 287 5.03 4.99 -6.33
CA VAL A 287 4.71 5.05 -4.90
C VAL A 287 5.89 4.51 -4.10
N GLY A 288 6.25 5.20 -3.04
CA GLY A 288 7.41 4.81 -2.23
C GLY A 288 7.26 5.13 -0.76
N GLY A 289 8.23 4.63 0.01
CA GLY A 289 8.32 4.86 1.44
C GLY A 289 9.50 4.15 2.06
N THR A 290 9.77 4.51 3.31
CA THR A 290 10.70 3.81 4.18
C THR A 290 10.00 2.66 4.89
N ALA A 291 10.76 1.81 5.59
CA ALA A 291 10.18 0.81 6.48
C ALA A 291 11.09 0.53 7.65
N THR A 292 10.53 0.06 8.76
CA THR A 292 11.28 -0.24 9.97
C THR A 292 10.91 -1.61 10.54
N VAL A 293 11.87 -2.27 11.20
CA VAL A 293 11.65 -3.60 11.79
C VAL A 293 10.99 -3.45 13.15
N ALA A 294 9.78 -4.01 13.31
CA ALA A 294 9.07 -4.07 14.57
C ALA A 294 9.36 -5.36 15.35
N LEU A 295 9.59 -6.48 14.65
CA LEU A 295 9.93 -7.76 15.26
C LEU A 295 10.88 -8.53 14.34
N ASP A 296 11.94 -9.11 14.90
CA ASP A 296 12.80 -10.09 14.24
C ASP A 296 12.86 -11.35 15.09
N GLY A 297 12.48 -12.48 14.50
CA GLY A 297 12.33 -13.73 15.22
C GLY A 297 12.57 -14.96 14.34
N THR A 298 12.30 -16.12 14.95
CA THR A 298 12.42 -17.41 14.26
C THR A 298 11.19 -18.27 14.52
N LEU A 299 10.54 -18.71 13.45
CA LEU A 299 9.48 -19.70 13.51
C LEU A 299 10.04 -21.12 13.35
N SER A 300 9.46 -22.06 14.08
CA SER A 300 9.69 -23.49 13.86
C SER A 300 8.68 -24.02 12.86
N VAL A 301 9.12 -24.25 11.63
CA VAL A 301 8.27 -24.71 10.53
C VAL A 301 8.30 -26.24 10.48
N PRO A 302 7.15 -26.94 10.50
CA PRO A 302 7.11 -28.40 10.29
C PRO A 302 7.70 -28.80 8.95
N ALA A 303 8.30 -29.98 8.87
CA ALA A 303 8.67 -30.53 7.57
C ALA A 303 7.44 -30.67 6.65
N PRO A 304 7.60 -30.54 5.34
CA PRO A 304 6.51 -30.80 4.41
C PRO A 304 5.89 -32.17 4.71
N GLU A 305 4.57 -32.28 4.64
CA GLU A 305 3.92 -33.59 4.73
C GLU A 305 4.32 -34.37 3.48
N ASP A 306 4.87 -35.59 3.66
CA ASP A 306 5.03 -36.51 2.55
C ASP A 306 3.62 -36.90 2.05
N ASP A 307 3.33 -36.72 0.76
CA ASP A 307 2.05 -37.03 0.10
C ASP A 307 1.65 -38.52 0.15
N ASP A 308 2.25 -39.31 1.02
CA ASP A 308 1.98 -40.73 1.23
C ASP A 308 0.87 -40.97 2.29
N ILE A 309 -0.26 -40.22 2.23
CA ILE A 309 -1.48 -40.71 2.87
C ILE A 309 -2.08 -41.76 1.95
N VAL A 310 -1.59 -42.98 2.06
CA VAL A 310 -2.30 -44.16 1.57
C VAL A 310 -3.63 -44.24 2.33
N VAL A 311 -4.71 -43.78 1.68
CA VAL A 311 -6.08 -44.00 2.18
C VAL A 311 -6.32 -45.52 2.07
N ALA A 312 -6.31 -46.19 3.22
CA ALA A 312 -6.66 -47.58 3.34
C ALA A 312 -8.19 -47.73 3.37
#